data_367063ec637b35949b8dc2be967b1196
#
_entry.id   367063ec637b35949b8dc2be967b1196
#
_cell.length_a   1.000
_cell.length_b   1.000
_cell.length_c   1.000
_cell.angle_alpha   90.00
_cell.angle_beta   90.00
_cell.angle_gamma   90.00
#
_symmetry.space_group_name_H-M   'P 1'
#
loop_
_entity.id
_entity.type
_entity.pdbx_description
1 polymer ?
#
loop_
_entity_poly.entity_id
_entity_poly.type
_entity_poly.pdbx_seq_one_letter_code
_entity_poly.pdbx_strand_id
1 'polypeptide(L)'
;GMAMPLLLFPVAFVSSVCTALLPAVTAAQAVGEQARVRVLTGRAVTTVGLIGIPATAVLVPLAPQLSELFFRQPLTGGYAALLGAAAVATYYQMATGSLLNALGLQRWNVATAISAELCQLALLYRWCARPTLGIYGYLLAMFLTGVSAAAVNLAILHRRTAFRLKPFRRFGVPLLCGAAVYLWTRFFAQTFVCRFDNTVTALAAALVSAIILYLLVLRLLGIRLGRYLAHRVENPAVLPLFLW
;
A
#
# COMPACT_ATOMS: atom_id res chain seq x y z
N GLY A 1 13.39 -12.28 7.81
CA GLY A 1 13.96 -12.54 6.51
C GLY A 1 12.98 -12.94 5.43
N MET A 2 12.48 -14.17 5.43
CA MET A 2 11.73 -14.76 4.30
C MET A 2 10.32 -14.20 4.05
N ALA A 3 9.66 -13.66 5.07
CA ALA A 3 8.32 -13.07 4.94
C ALA A 3 8.30 -11.70 4.26
N MET A 4 9.39 -10.94 4.40
CA MET A 4 9.49 -9.57 3.85
C MET A 4 9.26 -9.51 2.32
N PRO A 5 9.91 -10.34 1.47
CA PRO A 5 9.69 -10.27 0.03
C PRO A 5 8.25 -10.49 -0.39
N LEU A 6 7.53 -11.40 0.29
CA LEU A 6 6.14 -11.70 -0.02
C LEU A 6 5.22 -10.49 0.23
N LEU A 7 5.39 -9.83 1.37
CA LEU A 7 4.53 -8.71 1.76
C LEU A 7 4.96 -7.37 1.14
N LEU A 8 6.20 -7.29 0.65
CA LEU A 8 6.67 -6.15 -0.15
C LEU A 8 6.38 -6.31 -1.65
N PHE A 9 5.90 -7.46 -2.11
CA PHE A 9 5.55 -7.67 -3.53
C PHE A 9 4.58 -6.60 -4.07
N PRO A 10 3.54 -6.16 -3.36
CA PRO A 10 2.67 -5.07 -3.82
C PRO A 10 3.38 -3.71 -3.95
N VAL A 11 4.56 -3.53 -3.33
CA VAL A 11 5.36 -2.30 -3.49
C VAL A 11 5.66 -2.01 -4.95
N ALA A 12 5.94 -3.04 -5.74
CA ALA A 12 6.22 -2.88 -7.17
C ALA A 12 5.05 -2.25 -7.93
N PHE A 13 3.82 -2.65 -7.60
CA PHE A 13 2.60 -2.06 -8.20
C PHE A 13 2.37 -0.63 -7.71
N VAL A 14 2.54 -0.39 -6.41
CA VAL A 14 2.41 0.94 -5.82
C VAL A 14 3.45 1.90 -6.39
N SER A 15 4.70 1.47 -6.52
CA SER A 15 5.78 2.28 -7.10
C SER A 15 5.53 2.61 -8.57
N SER A 16 5.05 1.64 -9.36
CA SER A 16 4.68 1.86 -10.76
C SER A 16 3.59 2.92 -10.91
N VAL A 17 2.57 2.87 -10.05
CA VAL A 17 1.51 3.89 -10.02
C VAL A 17 2.07 5.26 -9.63
N CYS A 18 2.94 5.31 -8.63
CA CYS A 18 3.59 6.56 -8.22
C CYS A 18 4.41 7.14 -9.38
N THR A 19 5.25 6.32 -10.02
CA THR A 19 6.09 6.75 -11.15
C THR A 19 5.26 7.28 -12.31
N ALA A 20 4.13 6.63 -12.64
CA ALA A 20 3.23 7.10 -13.71
C ALA A 20 2.53 8.43 -13.37
N LEU A 21 2.36 8.77 -12.08
CA LEU A 21 1.72 10.02 -11.65
C LEU A 21 2.69 11.19 -11.52
N LEU A 22 3.95 10.93 -11.25
CA LEU A 22 4.98 11.94 -11.03
C LEU A 22 5.05 12.99 -12.16
N PRO A 23 5.14 12.62 -13.46
CA PRO A 23 5.23 13.60 -14.54
C PRO A 23 4.02 14.54 -14.61
N ALA A 24 2.81 14.01 -14.35
CA ALA A 24 1.59 14.82 -14.39
C ALA A 24 1.53 15.83 -13.23
N VAL A 25 2.03 15.45 -12.05
CA VAL A 25 2.11 16.35 -10.88
C VAL A 25 3.16 17.42 -11.12
N THR A 26 4.35 17.04 -11.61
CA THR A 26 5.46 17.98 -11.92
C THR A 26 5.07 18.97 -12.99
N ALA A 27 4.43 18.53 -14.07
CA ALA A 27 3.95 19.41 -15.14
C ALA A 27 2.91 20.41 -14.63
N ALA A 28 1.93 19.96 -13.84
CA ALA A 28 0.92 20.84 -13.24
C ALA A 28 1.55 21.85 -12.26
N GLN A 29 2.58 21.43 -11.51
CA GLN A 29 3.32 22.31 -10.62
C GLN A 29 4.13 23.36 -11.39
N ALA A 30 4.79 22.98 -12.49
CA ALA A 30 5.61 23.88 -13.31
C ALA A 30 4.78 25.00 -13.96
N VAL A 31 3.54 24.71 -14.34
CA VAL A 31 2.60 25.69 -14.94
C VAL A 31 1.86 26.50 -13.86
N GLY A 32 2.03 26.14 -12.58
CA GLY A 32 1.35 26.84 -11.46
C GLY A 32 -0.12 26.47 -11.29
N GLU A 33 -0.61 25.39 -11.91
CA GLU A 33 -1.99 24.92 -11.82
C GLU A 33 -2.29 24.25 -10.45
N GLN A 34 -2.36 25.04 -9.39
CA GLN A 34 -2.56 24.56 -8.02
C GLN A 34 -3.82 23.70 -7.84
N ALA A 35 -4.89 24.00 -8.57
CA ALA A 35 -6.14 23.21 -8.53
C ALA A 35 -5.89 21.77 -9.05
N ARG A 36 -5.13 21.64 -10.12
CA ARG A 36 -4.78 20.35 -10.74
C ARG A 36 -3.82 19.55 -9.86
N VAL A 37 -2.79 20.20 -9.30
CA VAL A 37 -1.88 19.60 -8.31
C VAL A 37 -2.66 19.02 -7.14
N ARG A 38 -3.61 19.78 -6.58
CA ARG A 38 -4.48 19.34 -5.48
C ARG A 38 -5.28 18.08 -5.81
N VAL A 39 -5.85 18.02 -7.01
CA VAL A 39 -6.64 16.86 -7.47
C VAL A 39 -5.73 15.65 -7.69
N LEU A 40 -4.60 15.82 -8.36
CA LEU A 40 -3.66 14.75 -8.65
C LEU A 40 -3.06 14.15 -7.37
N THR A 41 -2.61 14.99 -6.43
CA THR A 41 -2.11 14.55 -5.12
C THR A 41 -3.16 13.72 -4.38
N GLY A 42 -4.40 14.22 -4.35
CA GLY A 42 -5.49 13.50 -3.71
C GLY A 42 -5.82 12.17 -4.37
N ARG A 43 -5.77 12.09 -5.70
CA ARG A 43 -5.97 10.85 -6.46
C ARG A 43 -4.85 9.85 -6.18
N ALA A 44 -3.59 10.30 -6.17
CA ALA A 44 -2.44 9.45 -5.91
C ALA A 44 -2.55 8.75 -4.56
N VAL A 45 -2.81 9.49 -3.48
CA VAL A 45 -2.99 8.94 -2.13
C VAL A 45 -4.12 7.92 -2.08
N THR A 46 -5.26 8.21 -2.74
CA THR A 46 -6.39 7.28 -2.78
C THR A 46 -6.08 6.01 -3.58
N THR A 47 -5.40 6.14 -4.73
CA THR A 47 -5.05 4.99 -5.59
C THR A 47 -4.08 4.05 -4.88
N VAL A 48 -3.11 4.59 -4.14
CA VAL A 48 -2.17 3.78 -3.33
C VAL A 48 -2.91 2.98 -2.27
N GLY A 49 -3.88 3.59 -1.60
CA GLY A 49 -4.73 2.88 -0.63
C GLY A 49 -5.58 1.79 -1.27
N LEU A 50 -6.21 2.10 -2.42
CA LEU A 50 -7.05 1.14 -3.14
C LEU A 50 -6.26 -0.06 -3.69
N ILE A 51 -4.99 0.09 -4.00
CA ILE A 51 -4.14 -1.02 -4.47
C ILE A 51 -3.45 -1.72 -3.31
N GLY A 52 -2.78 -0.96 -2.45
CA GLY A 52 -1.91 -1.50 -1.40
C GLY A 52 -2.67 -2.23 -0.29
N ILE A 53 -3.77 -1.66 0.20
CA ILE A 53 -4.52 -2.26 1.30
C ILE A 53 -5.17 -3.60 0.90
N PRO A 54 -5.93 -3.72 -0.21
CA PRO A 54 -6.50 -4.99 -0.61
C PRO A 54 -5.44 -6.03 -1.00
N ALA A 55 -4.35 -5.63 -1.66
CA ALA A 55 -3.26 -6.54 -1.98
C ALA A 55 -2.65 -7.16 -0.70
N THR A 56 -2.40 -6.34 0.32
CA THR A 56 -1.94 -6.84 1.63
C THR A 56 -3.00 -7.69 2.32
N ALA A 57 -4.28 -7.30 2.21
CA ALA A 57 -5.40 -8.04 2.80
C ALA A 57 -5.57 -9.45 2.22
N VAL A 58 -5.16 -9.67 0.98
CA VAL A 58 -5.07 -11.01 0.36
C VAL A 58 -3.85 -11.76 0.86
N LEU A 59 -2.69 -11.10 0.89
CA LEU A 59 -1.42 -11.77 1.20
C LEU A 59 -1.31 -12.21 2.66
N VAL A 60 -1.86 -11.45 3.60
CA VAL A 60 -1.74 -11.75 5.03
C VAL A 60 -2.39 -13.08 5.41
N PRO A 61 -3.64 -13.41 5.03
CA PRO A 61 -4.23 -14.70 5.35
C PRO A 61 -3.56 -15.87 4.61
N LEU A 62 -3.00 -15.63 3.42
CA LEU A 62 -2.32 -16.64 2.60
C LEU A 62 -0.83 -16.76 2.92
N ALA A 63 -0.29 -15.90 3.80
CA ALA A 63 1.13 -15.86 4.10
C ALA A 63 1.69 -17.21 4.59
N PRO A 64 1.01 -18.01 5.45
CA PRO A 64 1.50 -19.32 5.85
C PRO A 64 1.66 -20.27 4.66
N GLN A 65 0.65 -20.36 3.79
CA GLN A 65 0.67 -21.27 2.62
C GLN A 65 1.68 -20.82 1.57
N LEU A 66 1.80 -19.50 1.35
CA LEU A 66 2.81 -18.94 0.45
C LEU A 66 4.22 -19.17 1.00
N SER A 67 4.40 -19.02 2.31
CA SER A 67 5.70 -19.27 2.94
C SER A 67 6.10 -20.74 2.87
N GLU A 68 5.16 -21.65 3.06
CA GLU A 68 5.39 -23.08 2.90
C GLU A 68 5.75 -23.45 1.44
N LEU A 69 5.02 -22.87 0.47
CA LEU A 69 5.24 -23.12 -0.95
C LEU A 69 6.62 -22.64 -1.43
N PHE A 70 6.99 -21.40 -1.07
CA PHE A 70 8.21 -20.77 -1.57
C PHE A 70 9.45 -21.09 -0.72
N PHE A 71 9.27 -21.21 0.59
CA PHE A 71 10.40 -21.33 1.53
C PHE A 71 10.40 -22.65 2.31
N ARG A 72 9.38 -23.50 2.13
CA ARG A 72 9.19 -24.76 2.87
C ARG A 72 9.23 -24.59 4.39
N GLN A 73 8.82 -23.40 4.87
CA GLN A 73 8.72 -23.09 6.30
C GLN A 73 7.38 -22.39 6.57
N PRO A 74 6.55 -22.93 7.47
CA PRO A 74 5.30 -22.29 7.83
C PRO A 74 5.57 -20.98 8.59
N LEU A 75 5.03 -19.89 8.10
CA LEU A 75 5.09 -18.59 8.78
C LEU A 75 4.06 -18.56 9.91
N THR A 76 4.50 -18.32 11.12
CA THR A 76 3.59 -18.18 12.25
C THR A 76 2.67 -16.97 12.01
N GLY A 77 1.35 -17.23 11.95
CA GLY A 77 0.33 -16.28 11.48
C GLY A 77 0.29 -14.92 12.20
N GLY A 78 0.76 -14.82 13.44
CA GLY A 78 0.81 -13.56 14.19
C GLY A 78 1.77 -12.51 13.58
N TYR A 79 2.88 -12.94 13.01
CA TYR A 79 3.84 -12.02 12.39
C TYR A 79 3.33 -11.45 11.05
N ALA A 80 2.56 -12.23 10.31
CA ALA A 80 2.06 -11.83 9.00
C ALA A 80 1.11 -10.64 9.09
N ALA A 81 0.22 -10.61 10.09
CA ALA A 81 -0.73 -9.51 10.27
C ALA A 81 -0.02 -8.18 10.57
N LEU A 82 0.93 -8.20 11.50
CA LEU A 82 1.69 -7.00 11.89
C LEU A 82 2.62 -6.53 10.76
N LEU A 83 3.24 -7.49 10.07
CA LEU A 83 4.07 -7.19 8.91
C LEU A 83 3.24 -6.61 7.74
N GLY A 84 2.01 -7.11 7.54
CA GLY A 84 1.07 -6.54 6.58
C GLY A 84 0.68 -5.10 6.90
N ALA A 85 0.40 -4.80 8.18
CA ALA A 85 0.13 -3.44 8.61
C ALA A 85 1.33 -2.51 8.38
N ALA A 86 2.54 -2.98 8.69
CA ALA A 86 3.78 -2.25 8.43
C ALA A 86 4.02 -2.02 6.93
N ALA A 87 3.72 -3.01 6.08
CA ALA A 87 3.82 -2.88 4.63
C ALA A 87 2.87 -1.79 4.09
N VAL A 88 1.63 -1.73 4.56
CA VAL A 88 0.68 -0.67 4.18
C VAL A 88 1.22 0.71 4.57
N ALA A 89 1.78 0.86 5.77
CA ALA A 89 2.40 2.11 6.21
C ALA A 89 3.55 2.52 5.27
N THR A 90 4.39 1.56 4.88
CA THR A 90 5.50 1.77 3.93
C THR A 90 4.98 2.22 2.56
N TYR A 91 3.87 1.66 2.04
CA TYR A 91 3.29 2.10 0.76
C TYR A 91 2.88 3.58 0.79
N TYR A 92 2.23 4.00 1.88
CA TYR A 92 1.86 5.40 2.04
C TYR A 92 3.08 6.31 2.21
N GLN A 93 4.11 5.87 2.94
CA GLN A 93 5.36 6.60 3.09
C GLN A 93 6.05 6.80 1.74
N MET A 94 6.20 5.74 0.94
CA MET A 94 6.80 5.81 -0.41
C MET A 94 6.02 6.73 -1.34
N ALA A 95 4.70 6.59 -1.37
CA ALA A 95 3.85 7.39 -2.25
C ALA A 95 3.86 8.87 -1.88
N THR A 96 3.76 9.19 -0.60
CA THR A 96 3.80 10.58 -0.13
C THR A 96 5.18 11.19 -0.30
N GLY A 97 6.26 10.43 -0.11
CA GLY A 97 7.63 10.85 -0.40
C GLY A 97 7.84 11.16 -1.88
N SER A 98 7.37 10.30 -2.78
CA SER A 98 7.42 10.52 -4.23
C SER A 98 6.66 11.79 -4.64
N LEU A 99 5.48 12.05 -4.03
CA LEU A 99 4.72 13.27 -4.27
C LEU A 99 5.45 14.53 -3.77
N LEU A 100 6.12 14.47 -2.62
CA LEU A 100 6.95 15.57 -2.13
C LEU A 100 8.09 15.88 -3.12
N ASN A 101 8.74 14.85 -3.65
CA ASN A 101 9.79 15.01 -4.65
C ASN A 101 9.25 15.64 -5.95
N ALA A 102 8.07 15.22 -6.43
CA ALA A 102 7.42 15.80 -7.61
C ALA A 102 7.05 17.29 -7.44
N LEU A 103 6.80 17.72 -6.22
CA LEU A 103 6.48 19.11 -5.88
C LEU A 103 7.72 19.97 -5.59
N GLY A 104 8.94 19.44 -5.79
CA GLY A 104 10.18 20.14 -5.47
C GLY A 104 10.47 20.26 -3.96
N LEU A 105 9.75 19.53 -3.12
CA LEU A 105 9.89 19.54 -1.66
C LEU A 105 10.84 18.44 -1.16
N GLN A 106 11.88 18.13 -1.92
CA GLN A 106 12.84 17.04 -1.62
C GLN A 106 13.47 17.17 -0.24
N ARG A 107 13.79 18.40 0.19
CA ARG A 107 14.39 18.66 1.51
C ARG A 107 13.53 18.11 2.65
N TRP A 108 12.21 18.27 2.55
CA TRP A 108 11.26 17.77 3.54
C TRP A 108 11.15 16.24 3.49
N ASN A 109 11.15 15.65 2.30
CA ASN A 109 11.14 14.20 2.15
C ASN A 109 12.40 13.56 2.78
N VAL A 110 13.59 14.12 2.48
CA VAL A 110 14.86 13.64 3.05
C VAL A 110 14.88 13.80 4.58
N ALA A 111 14.47 14.97 5.09
CA ALA A 111 14.41 15.21 6.53
C ALA A 111 13.47 14.23 7.24
N THR A 112 12.28 13.98 6.66
CA THR A 112 11.32 13.00 7.21
C THR A 112 11.88 11.58 7.16
N ALA A 113 12.53 11.19 6.06
CA ALA A 113 13.12 9.88 5.93
C ALA A 113 14.24 9.65 6.97
N ILE A 114 15.18 10.58 7.08
CA ILE A 114 16.28 10.47 8.05
C ILE A 114 15.74 10.44 9.49
N SER A 115 14.78 11.30 9.83
CA SER A 115 14.19 11.30 11.17
C SER A 115 13.44 10.01 11.49
N ALA A 116 12.73 9.43 10.50
CA ALA A 116 12.04 8.17 10.67
C ALA A 116 13.02 7.01 10.88
N GLU A 117 14.10 6.94 10.09
CA GLU A 117 15.12 5.91 10.23
C GLU A 117 15.85 5.99 11.57
N LEU A 118 16.22 7.19 12.02
CA LEU A 118 16.83 7.39 13.33
C LEU A 118 15.88 6.98 14.47
N CYS A 119 14.61 7.34 14.36
CA CYS A 119 13.59 6.92 15.32
C CYS A 119 13.42 5.40 15.31
N GLN A 120 13.43 4.77 14.12
CA GLN A 120 13.35 3.32 13.99
C GLN A 120 14.54 2.64 14.66
N LEU A 121 15.76 3.12 14.45
CA LEU A 121 16.96 2.60 15.11
C LEU A 121 16.88 2.70 16.64
N ALA A 122 16.41 3.83 17.16
CA ALA A 122 16.23 4.02 18.59
C ALA A 122 15.18 3.07 19.18
N LEU A 123 14.06 2.88 18.48
CA LEU A 123 13.01 1.93 18.87
C LEU A 123 13.51 0.49 18.81
N LEU A 124 14.26 0.13 17.77
CA LEU A 124 14.87 -1.19 17.62
C LEU A 124 15.81 -1.48 18.79
N TYR A 125 16.72 -0.56 19.10
CA TYR A 125 17.63 -0.71 20.23
C TYR A 125 16.90 -0.95 21.55
N ARG A 126 15.81 -0.21 21.78
CA ARG A 126 15.03 -0.30 23.02
C ARG A 126 14.15 -1.53 23.11
N TRP A 127 13.56 -1.97 21.99
CA TRP A 127 12.54 -3.02 21.99
C TRP A 127 13.08 -4.40 21.63
N CYS A 128 14.02 -4.50 20.69
CA CYS A 128 14.63 -5.78 20.36
C CYS A 128 15.58 -6.28 21.45
N ALA A 129 16.14 -5.37 22.27
CA ALA A 129 16.94 -5.73 23.44
C ALA A 129 16.11 -6.42 24.56
N ARG A 130 14.78 -6.34 24.50
CA ARG A 130 13.90 -7.00 25.48
C ARG A 130 13.52 -8.39 25.00
N PRO A 131 13.85 -9.45 25.76
CA PRO A 131 13.53 -10.85 25.35
C PRO A 131 12.06 -11.10 25.13
N THR A 132 11.18 -10.34 25.81
CA THR A 132 9.72 -10.47 25.72
C THR A 132 9.12 -9.96 24.40
N LEU A 133 9.74 -9.00 23.73
CA LEU A 133 9.24 -8.41 22.49
C LEU A 133 9.90 -9.02 21.25
N GLY A 134 11.19 -9.30 21.29
CA GLY A 134 11.91 -9.96 20.20
C GLY A 134 11.57 -9.39 18.82
N ILE A 135 11.11 -10.28 17.93
CA ILE A 135 10.75 -9.93 16.55
C ILE A 135 9.52 -9.03 16.44
N TYR A 136 8.60 -9.09 17.42
CA TYR A 136 7.45 -8.18 17.47
C TYR A 136 7.89 -6.73 17.71
N GLY A 137 8.95 -6.51 18.49
CA GLY A 137 9.53 -5.19 18.70
C GLY A 137 10.04 -4.57 17.40
N TYR A 138 10.66 -5.37 16.53
CA TYR A 138 11.06 -4.94 15.19
C TYR A 138 9.87 -4.53 14.33
N LEU A 139 8.85 -5.38 14.25
CA LEU A 139 7.67 -5.13 13.41
C LEU A 139 6.86 -3.93 13.90
N LEU A 140 6.74 -3.75 15.22
CA LEU A 140 6.10 -2.58 15.83
C LEU A 140 6.88 -1.29 15.54
N ALA A 141 8.21 -1.32 15.65
CA ALA A 141 9.04 -0.19 15.31
C ALA A 141 8.85 0.22 13.85
N MET A 142 8.90 -0.75 12.92
CA MET A 142 8.68 -0.54 11.49
C MET A 142 7.28 0.04 11.21
N PHE A 143 6.25 -0.49 11.85
CA PHE A 143 4.88 0.01 11.70
C PHE A 143 4.74 1.46 12.18
N LEU A 144 5.19 1.75 13.40
CA LEU A 144 5.07 3.09 14.00
C LEU A 144 5.85 4.14 13.23
N THR A 145 7.08 3.82 12.84
CA THR A 145 7.91 4.77 12.07
C THR A 145 7.37 4.98 10.66
N GLY A 146 6.87 3.93 10.00
CA GLY A 146 6.22 4.04 8.71
C GLY A 146 4.96 4.90 8.77
N VAL A 147 4.09 4.67 9.77
CA VAL A 147 2.87 5.49 9.97
C VAL A 147 3.23 6.94 10.28
N SER A 148 4.19 7.18 11.17
CA SER A 148 4.61 8.53 11.54
C SER A 148 5.21 9.29 10.35
N ALA A 149 6.07 8.66 9.57
CA ALA A 149 6.65 9.25 8.37
C ALA A 149 5.58 9.55 7.30
N ALA A 150 4.67 8.62 7.05
CA ALA A 150 3.55 8.83 6.13
C ALA A 150 2.64 9.99 6.61
N ALA A 151 2.35 10.06 7.91
CA ALA A 151 1.53 11.13 8.48
C ALA A 151 2.21 12.50 8.37
N VAL A 152 3.51 12.59 8.67
CA VAL A 152 4.29 13.83 8.52
C VAL A 152 4.33 14.27 7.05
N ASN A 153 4.65 13.37 6.13
CA ASN A 153 4.65 13.66 4.69
C ASN A 153 3.27 14.14 4.22
N LEU A 154 2.20 13.48 4.67
CA LEU A 154 0.84 13.86 4.35
C LEU A 154 0.44 15.23 4.91
N ALA A 155 0.90 15.56 6.13
CA ALA A 155 0.71 16.86 6.74
C ALA A 155 1.44 17.98 5.96
N ILE A 156 2.67 17.72 5.53
CA ILE A 156 3.44 18.65 4.68
C ILE A 156 2.72 18.85 3.34
N LEU A 157 2.29 17.76 2.68
CA LEU A 157 1.52 17.82 1.44
C LEU A 157 0.23 18.62 1.63
N HIS A 158 -0.50 18.38 2.72
CA HIS A 158 -1.74 19.11 3.02
C HIS A 158 -1.48 20.61 3.18
N ARG A 159 -0.45 20.99 3.94
CA ARG A 159 -0.09 22.41 4.15
C ARG A 159 0.37 23.11 2.87
N ARG A 160 1.08 22.40 1.99
CA ARG A 160 1.68 22.98 0.78
C ARG A 160 0.72 23.01 -0.42
N THR A 161 -0.13 22.01 -0.57
CA THR A 161 -1.06 21.91 -1.70
C THR A 161 -2.50 22.26 -1.35
N ALA A 162 -2.79 22.49 -0.06
CA ALA A 162 -4.14 22.71 0.47
C ALA A 162 -5.16 21.67 -0.03
N PHE A 163 -4.71 20.44 -0.31
CA PHE A 163 -5.60 19.39 -0.75
C PHE A 163 -6.52 18.98 0.40
N ARG A 164 -7.82 18.84 0.12
CA ARG A 164 -8.79 18.48 1.16
C ARG A 164 -8.58 17.03 1.57
N LEU A 165 -8.10 16.82 2.78
CA LEU A 165 -8.14 15.52 3.44
C LEU A 165 -9.61 15.18 3.68
N LYS A 166 -10.17 14.31 2.84
CA LYS A 166 -11.46 13.66 3.11
C LYS A 166 -11.12 12.27 3.69
N PRO A 167 -10.89 12.15 5.02
CA PRO A 167 -10.30 10.93 5.60
C PRO A 167 -11.16 9.71 5.34
N PHE A 168 -12.47 9.83 5.48
CA PHE A 168 -13.39 8.71 5.26
C PHE A 168 -13.32 8.16 3.83
N ARG A 169 -13.29 9.03 2.82
CA ARG A 169 -13.31 8.60 1.42
C ARG A 169 -11.94 8.10 0.93
N ARG A 170 -10.84 8.60 1.51
CA ARG A 170 -9.47 8.28 1.08
C ARG A 170 -8.83 7.12 1.82
N PHE A 171 -9.20 6.94 3.08
CA PHE A 171 -8.70 5.87 3.94
C PHE A 171 -9.81 4.88 4.31
N GLY A 172 -11.01 5.37 4.63
CA GLY A 172 -12.12 4.51 5.03
C GLY A 172 -12.56 3.55 3.91
N VAL A 173 -12.71 4.04 2.69
CA VAL A 173 -13.11 3.18 1.56
C VAL A 173 -12.06 2.10 1.26
N PRO A 174 -10.76 2.39 1.10
CA PRO A 174 -9.75 1.35 0.95
C PRO A 174 -9.70 0.36 2.12
N LEU A 175 -9.87 0.84 3.36
CA LEU A 175 -9.92 -0.01 4.55
C LEU A 175 -11.13 -0.94 4.54
N LEU A 176 -12.31 -0.46 4.18
CA LEU A 176 -13.52 -1.29 4.06
C LEU A 176 -13.36 -2.35 2.97
N CYS A 177 -12.82 -1.97 1.81
CA CYS A 177 -12.50 -2.92 0.75
C CYS A 177 -11.48 -3.96 1.23
N GLY A 178 -10.42 -3.52 1.91
CA GLY A 178 -9.40 -4.41 2.46
C GLY A 178 -9.96 -5.35 3.53
N ALA A 179 -10.81 -4.85 4.43
CA ALA A 179 -11.46 -5.68 5.46
C ALA A 179 -12.35 -6.76 4.83
N ALA A 180 -13.17 -6.40 3.83
CA ALA A 180 -14.02 -7.35 3.12
C ALA A 180 -13.19 -8.44 2.43
N VAL A 181 -12.13 -8.04 1.73
CA VAL A 181 -11.21 -8.96 1.05
C VAL A 181 -10.46 -9.84 2.04
N TYR A 182 -9.99 -9.27 3.16
CA TYR A 182 -9.31 -10.03 4.22
C TYR A 182 -10.20 -11.13 4.82
N LEU A 183 -11.42 -10.77 5.20
CA LEU A 183 -12.38 -11.72 5.78
C LEU A 183 -12.71 -12.83 4.80
N TRP A 184 -12.94 -12.50 3.53
CA TRP A 184 -13.20 -13.48 2.48
C TRP A 184 -12.01 -14.42 2.27
N THR A 185 -10.81 -13.86 2.11
CA THR A 185 -9.61 -14.65 1.87
C THR A 185 -9.29 -15.56 3.06
N ARG A 186 -9.49 -15.06 4.27
CA ARG A 186 -9.33 -15.85 5.50
C ARG A 186 -10.34 -17.01 5.56
N PHE A 187 -11.63 -16.72 5.28
CA PHE A 187 -12.67 -17.75 5.20
C PHE A 187 -12.35 -18.80 4.14
N PHE A 188 -11.95 -18.35 2.96
CA PHE A 188 -11.58 -19.25 1.86
C PHE A 188 -10.35 -20.11 2.21
N ALA A 189 -9.33 -19.51 2.79
CA ALA A 189 -8.13 -20.23 3.23
C ALA A 189 -8.45 -21.31 4.26
N GLN A 190 -9.33 -21.04 5.21
CA GLN A 190 -9.71 -22.01 6.26
C GLN A 190 -10.61 -23.14 5.73
N THR A 191 -11.49 -22.83 4.79
CA THR A 191 -12.54 -23.78 4.37
C THR A 191 -12.13 -24.63 3.17
N PHE A 192 -11.42 -24.03 2.20
CA PHE A 192 -11.19 -24.64 0.90
C PHE A 192 -9.76 -25.11 0.69
N VAL A 193 -8.75 -24.48 1.30
CA VAL A 193 -7.35 -24.90 1.10
C VAL A 193 -7.12 -26.34 1.54
N CYS A 194 -7.82 -26.81 2.58
CA CYS A 194 -7.76 -28.20 3.04
C CYS A 194 -8.47 -29.20 2.12
N ARG A 195 -9.28 -28.75 1.14
CA ARG A 195 -10.04 -29.61 0.23
C ARG A 195 -9.39 -29.82 -1.14
N PHE A 196 -8.40 -29.02 -1.49
CA PHE A 196 -7.68 -29.15 -2.74
C PHE A 196 -6.46 -30.04 -2.55
N ASP A 197 -6.31 -31.04 -3.40
CA ASP A 197 -5.14 -31.93 -3.41
C ASP A 197 -3.84 -31.21 -3.77
N ASN A 198 -3.93 -30.03 -4.39
CA ASN A 198 -2.78 -29.25 -4.82
C ASN A 198 -2.81 -27.83 -4.23
N THR A 199 -1.82 -27.49 -3.42
CA THR A 199 -1.67 -26.18 -2.78
C THR A 199 -1.63 -25.02 -3.79
N VAL A 200 -1.03 -25.23 -4.98
CA VAL A 200 -0.93 -24.21 -6.02
C VAL A 200 -2.31 -23.85 -6.58
N THR A 201 -3.16 -24.85 -6.86
CA THR A 201 -4.52 -24.63 -7.38
C THR A 201 -5.39 -23.94 -6.35
N ALA A 202 -5.26 -24.32 -5.07
CA ALA A 202 -5.97 -23.68 -3.97
C ALA A 202 -5.59 -22.20 -3.81
N LEU A 203 -4.30 -21.87 -3.89
CA LEU A 203 -3.81 -20.48 -3.82
C LEU A 203 -4.27 -19.67 -5.03
N ALA A 204 -4.22 -20.23 -6.24
CA ALA A 204 -4.72 -19.58 -7.44
C ALA A 204 -6.22 -19.27 -7.34
N ALA A 205 -7.03 -20.23 -6.89
CA ALA A 205 -8.47 -20.05 -6.68
C ALA A 205 -8.76 -18.97 -5.61
N ALA A 206 -7.99 -18.96 -4.51
CA ALA A 206 -8.09 -17.93 -3.48
C ALA A 206 -7.80 -16.52 -4.03
N LEU A 207 -6.73 -16.38 -4.81
CA LEU A 207 -6.36 -15.11 -5.45
C LEU A 207 -7.44 -14.63 -6.42
N VAL A 208 -7.90 -15.52 -7.31
CA VAL A 208 -8.94 -15.17 -8.30
C VAL A 208 -10.25 -14.78 -7.61
N SER A 209 -10.69 -15.53 -6.61
CA SER A 209 -11.91 -15.21 -5.85
C SER A 209 -11.80 -13.90 -5.10
N ALA A 210 -10.64 -13.60 -4.52
CA ALA A 210 -10.37 -12.34 -3.83
C ALA A 210 -10.39 -11.14 -4.80
N ILE A 211 -9.82 -11.28 -6.00
CA ILE A 211 -9.85 -10.24 -7.04
C ILE A 211 -11.30 -9.99 -7.50
N ILE A 212 -12.07 -11.04 -7.75
CA ILE A 212 -13.48 -10.91 -8.15
C ILE A 212 -14.28 -10.19 -7.06
N LEU A 213 -14.13 -10.59 -5.80
CA LEU A 213 -14.78 -9.92 -4.68
C LEU A 213 -14.36 -8.45 -4.58
N TYR A 214 -13.07 -8.17 -4.71
CA TYR A 214 -12.56 -6.79 -4.68
C TYR A 214 -13.20 -5.91 -5.77
N LEU A 215 -13.26 -6.41 -7.01
CA LEU A 215 -13.90 -5.69 -8.12
C LEU A 215 -15.40 -5.50 -7.88
N LEU A 216 -16.08 -6.48 -7.29
CA LEU A 216 -17.48 -6.39 -6.93
C LEU A 216 -17.72 -5.34 -5.84
N VAL A 217 -16.93 -5.34 -4.78
CA VAL A 217 -17.02 -4.33 -3.71
C VAL A 217 -16.76 -2.93 -4.24
N LEU A 218 -15.78 -2.75 -5.14
CA LEU A 218 -15.54 -1.46 -5.79
C LEU A 218 -16.74 -1.00 -6.63
N ARG A 219 -17.38 -1.91 -7.35
CA ARG A 219 -18.61 -1.60 -8.11
C ARG A 219 -19.76 -1.18 -7.19
N LEU A 220 -19.98 -1.88 -6.08
CA LEU A 220 -21.01 -1.55 -5.09
C LEU A 220 -20.78 -0.18 -4.45
N LEU A 221 -19.51 0.19 -4.20
CA LEU A 221 -19.14 1.51 -3.68
C LEU A 221 -19.19 2.63 -4.75
N GLY A 222 -19.60 2.30 -5.98
CA GLY A 222 -19.72 3.27 -7.07
C GLY A 222 -18.39 3.76 -7.64
N ILE A 223 -17.28 3.11 -7.28
CA ILE A 223 -15.94 3.44 -7.75
C ILE A 223 -15.71 2.73 -9.08
N ARG A 224 -15.99 3.42 -10.17
CA ARG A 224 -15.69 2.89 -11.51
C ARG A 224 -14.20 3.05 -11.78
N LEU A 225 -13.42 2.00 -11.50
CA LEU A 225 -11.98 1.95 -11.78
C LEU A 225 -11.67 2.35 -13.24
N GLY A 226 -12.48 1.93 -14.19
CA GLY A 226 -12.32 2.30 -15.60
C GLY A 226 -12.39 3.81 -15.85
N ARG A 227 -13.31 4.53 -15.20
CA ARG A 227 -13.34 6.01 -15.29
C ARG A 227 -12.17 6.66 -14.55
N TYR A 228 -11.69 6.04 -13.49
CA TYR A 228 -10.54 6.55 -12.72
C TYR A 228 -9.23 6.39 -13.52
N LEU A 229 -9.13 5.31 -14.29
CA LEU A 229 -8.01 5.05 -15.21
C LEU A 229 -8.19 5.74 -16.56
N ALA A 230 -9.40 5.76 -17.14
CA ALA A 230 -9.68 6.33 -18.47
C ALA A 230 -9.60 7.86 -18.50
N HIS A 231 -9.97 8.56 -17.43
CA HIS A 231 -9.78 10.01 -17.32
C HIS A 231 -8.29 10.42 -17.26
N ARG A 232 -7.38 9.45 -17.24
CA ARG A 232 -5.93 9.63 -17.38
C ARG A 232 -5.45 9.61 -18.82
N VAL A 233 -6.20 8.98 -19.72
CA VAL A 233 -5.81 8.76 -21.11
C VAL A 233 -6.17 9.94 -22.01
N GLU A 234 -6.91 10.92 -21.50
CA GLU A 234 -7.19 12.17 -22.26
C GLU A 234 -5.99 13.14 -22.38
N ASN A 235 -4.82 12.75 -21.86
CA ASN A 235 -3.61 13.46 -22.21
C ASN A 235 -2.94 12.75 -23.41
N PRO A 236 -3.02 13.32 -24.64
CA PRO A 236 -2.58 12.63 -25.86
C PRO A 236 -1.09 12.26 -25.89
N ALA A 237 -0.29 12.77 -24.96
CA ALA A 237 1.13 12.45 -24.84
C ALA A 237 1.43 11.08 -24.19
N VAL A 238 0.46 10.41 -23.56
CA VAL A 238 0.67 9.15 -22.83
C VAL A 238 0.00 7.96 -23.49
N LEU A 239 -0.80 8.20 -24.54
CA LEU A 239 -1.51 7.17 -25.30
C LEU A 239 -0.61 6.09 -25.94
N PRO A 240 0.60 6.39 -26.44
CA PRO A 240 1.42 5.37 -27.11
C PRO A 240 2.11 4.39 -26.16
N LEU A 241 2.14 4.63 -24.85
CA LEU A 241 2.84 3.77 -23.88
C LEU A 241 1.99 2.63 -23.30
N PHE A 242 0.69 2.60 -23.59
CA PHE A 242 -0.25 1.59 -23.08
C PHE A 242 -0.93 0.74 -24.17
N LEU A 243 -0.47 0.86 -25.42
CA LEU A 243 -0.94 0.06 -26.57
C LEU A 243 0.04 -1.03 -27.00
N TRP A 244 1.06 -1.33 -26.16
CA TRP A 244 1.96 -2.47 -26.33
C TRP A 244 1.97 -3.34 -25.09
#